data_13fc3fadc723a54db144f42076f3cb01
#
_entry.id   13fc3fadc723a54db144f42076f3cb01
#
_cell.length_a   1.000
_cell.length_b   1.000
_cell.length_c   1.000
_cell.angle_alpha   90.00
_cell.angle_beta   90.00
_cell.angle_gamma   90.00
#
_symmetry.space_group_name_H-M   'P 1'
#
loop_
_entity.id
_entity.type
_entity.pdbx_description
1 polymer ?
#
loop_
_entity_poly.entity_id
_entity_poly.type
_entity_poly.pdbx_seq_one_letter_code
_entity_poly.pdbx_strand_id
1 'polypeptide(L)'
;PSETIRPKAPKLVSSGLIERTKIWKRFSFNERWNYRDAKRNKTRAIMSVFGVFACALLVMSAFGMVDSINDVEDWQYNQIYNFNSKLILEENITDSQLDHILDETGGEGIREEAIELKYKGIKKTGTLTVMNDSEYYKVTDANRNYISLDPKGVAISDKMAEVLGLKVGDKVRWHVAGNPKWIDSEITETYSIPFGQGLIMSPEVFDEIGGDNYNYSTNVVLTQKNVKENYTGVSSI
;
A
#
# COMPACT_ATOMS: atom_id res chain seq x y z
N PRO A 1 50.02 -5.91 -48.82
CA PRO A 1 49.82 -5.09 -47.62
C PRO A 1 49.01 -3.79 -47.88
N SER A 2 48.88 -3.32 -49.14
CA SER A 2 48.26 -2.03 -49.47
C SER A 2 46.72 -2.04 -49.53
N GLU A 3 46.08 -3.19 -49.53
CA GLU A 3 44.60 -3.31 -49.58
C GLU A 3 43.90 -3.05 -48.20
N THR A 4 44.63 -3.15 -47.10
CA THR A 4 44.10 -2.94 -45.75
C THR A 4 43.85 -1.47 -45.42
N ILE A 5 44.41 -0.53 -46.19
CA ILE A 5 44.37 0.92 -45.97
C ILE A 5 43.24 1.59 -46.81
N ARG A 6 42.68 0.90 -47.80
CA ARG A 6 41.55 1.48 -48.56
C ARG A 6 40.27 1.50 -47.75
N PRO A 7 39.69 2.68 -47.53
CA PRO A 7 38.35 2.74 -46.89
C PRO A 7 37.36 1.96 -47.74
N LYS A 8 36.65 1.01 -47.11
CA LYS A 8 35.62 0.22 -47.80
C LYS A 8 34.56 1.17 -48.40
N ALA A 9 34.25 0.96 -49.66
CA ALA A 9 33.22 1.74 -50.35
C ALA A 9 31.90 1.71 -49.52
N PRO A 10 31.22 2.85 -49.37
CA PRO A 10 29.97 2.89 -48.62
C PRO A 10 28.93 1.98 -49.28
N LYS A 11 28.24 1.18 -48.45
CA LYS A 11 27.17 0.28 -48.92
C LYS A 11 26.09 1.10 -49.61
N LEU A 12 25.73 0.72 -50.83
CA LEU A 12 24.61 1.31 -51.56
C LEU A 12 23.32 0.94 -50.85
N VAL A 13 22.54 1.94 -50.48
CA VAL A 13 21.22 1.78 -49.81
C VAL A 13 20.14 2.00 -50.85
N SER A 14 19.27 1.01 -51.05
CA SER A 14 18.10 1.15 -51.92
C SER A 14 17.17 2.26 -51.45
N SER A 15 16.44 2.93 -52.34
CA SER A 15 15.48 3.97 -52.02
C SER A 15 14.41 3.44 -51.02
N GLY A 16 14.17 4.19 -49.92
CA GLY A 16 13.20 3.84 -48.89
C GLY A 16 11.76 4.23 -49.28
N LEU A 17 10.78 3.64 -48.58
CA LEU A 17 9.36 3.98 -48.78
C LEU A 17 9.10 5.48 -48.59
N ILE A 18 9.74 6.12 -47.63
CA ILE A 18 9.59 7.56 -47.33
C ILE A 18 10.18 8.41 -48.47
N GLU A 19 11.26 7.97 -49.12
CA GLU A 19 11.89 8.67 -50.27
C GLU A 19 10.97 8.75 -51.51
N ARG A 20 9.95 7.85 -51.58
CA ARG A 20 8.95 7.82 -52.63
C ARG A 20 7.75 8.73 -52.38
N THR A 21 7.64 9.31 -51.15
CA THR A 21 6.51 10.16 -50.79
C THR A 21 6.76 11.63 -51.10
N LYS A 22 5.62 12.40 -51.24
CA LYS A 22 5.72 13.85 -51.45
C LYS A 22 6.36 14.58 -50.27
N ILE A 23 6.33 13.98 -49.07
CA ILE A 23 6.92 14.50 -47.81
C ILE A 23 8.43 14.60 -47.93
N TRP A 24 9.08 13.66 -48.66
CA TRP A 24 10.52 13.69 -48.91
C TRP A 24 11.04 14.97 -49.57
N LYS A 25 10.22 15.60 -50.41
CA LYS A 25 10.56 16.84 -51.10
C LYS A 25 10.61 18.06 -50.14
N ARG A 26 9.95 17.96 -48.98
CA ARG A 26 9.94 19.02 -47.96
C ARG A 26 11.14 18.97 -47.03
N PHE A 27 11.86 17.86 -46.98
CA PHE A 27 13.02 17.70 -46.12
C PHE A 27 14.21 18.50 -46.66
N SER A 28 14.95 19.14 -45.73
CA SER A 28 16.24 19.79 -45.99
C SER A 28 17.30 18.77 -46.35
N PHE A 29 18.44 19.25 -46.86
CA PHE A 29 19.57 18.36 -47.22
C PHE A 29 20.03 17.58 -45.97
N ASN A 30 20.19 18.22 -44.83
CA ASN A 30 20.65 17.58 -43.61
C ASN A 30 19.70 16.49 -43.10
N GLU A 31 18.39 16.70 -43.18
CA GLU A 31 17.37 15.71 -42.77
C GLU A 31 17.43 14.48 -43.69
N ARG A 32 17.55 14.68 -45.01
CA ARG A 32 17.71 13.58 -45.97
C ARG A 32 18.99 12.80 -45.74
N TRP A 33 20.09 13.51 -45.43
CA TRP A 33 21.36 12.89 -45.09
C TRP A 33 21.25 12.04 -43.83
N ASN A 34 20.72 12.57 -42.74
CA ASN A 34 20.54 11.87 -41.48
C ASN A 34 19.67 10.63 -41.66
N TYR A 35 18.55 10.73 -42.39
CA TYR A 35 17.70 9.58 -42.69
C TYR A 35 18.45 8.47 -43.44
N ARG A 36 19.23 8.82 -44.46
CA ARG A 36 20.01 7.86 -45.21
C ARG A 36 21.14 7.25 -44.37
N ASP A 37 21.75 8.01 -43.50
CA ASP A 37 22.78 7.49 -42.57
C ASP A 37 22.17 6.53 -41.55
N ALA A 38 21.05 6.88 -40.95
CA ALA A 38 20.30 6.01 -40.04
C ALA A 38 19.89 4.70 -40.76
N LYS A 39 19.42 4.78 -41.99
CA LYS A 39 19.05 3.60 -42.79
C LYS A 39 20.28 2.72 -43.14
N ARG A 40 21.43 3.31 -43.40
CA ARG A 40 22.67 2.59 -43.66
C ARG A 40 23.19 1.89 -42.40
N ASN A 41 23.07 2.55 -41.26
CA ASN A 41 23.55 2.09 -39.96
C ASN A 41 22.40 1.71 -39.01
N LYS A 42 21.46 0.87 -39.46
CA LYS A 42 20.24 0.51 -38.74
C LYS A 42 20.47 0.09 -37.30
N THR A 43 21.46 -0.77 -37.06
CA THR A 43 21.80 -1.27 -35.74
C THR A 43 22.16 -0.11 -34.78
N ARG A 44 22.99 0.82 -35.24
CA ARG A 44 23.38 2.00 -34.46
C ARG A 44 22.22 2.93 -34.21
N ALA A 45 21.36 3.17 -35.21
CA ALA A 45 20.17 3.99 -35.07
C ALA A 45 19.19 3.36 -34.09
N ILE A 46 18.93 2.06 -34.20
CA ILE A 46 18.04 1.33 -33.27
C ILE A 46 18.58 1.39 -31.82
N MET A 47 19.89 1.14 -31.64
CA MET A 47 20.51 1.23 -30.32
C MET A 47 20.38 2.62 -29.70
N SER A 48 20.56 3.69 -30.49
CA SER A 48 20.41 5.07 -30.02
C SER A 48 18.96 5.38 -29.60
N VAL A 49 17.98 4.99 -30.44
CA VAL A 49 16.55 5.16 -30.13
C VAL A 49 16.17 4.36 -28.88
N PHE A 50 16.65 3.11 -28.78
CA PHE A 50 16.38 2.25 -27.64
C PHE A 50 16.95 2.82 -26.34
N GLY A 51 18.17 3.38 -26.40
CA GLY A 51 18.80 4.03 -25.24
C GLY A 51 18.00 5.25 -24.74
N VAL A 52 17.59 6.14 -25.64
CA VAL A 52 16.78 7.31 -25.28
C VAL A 52 15.43 6.88 -24.72
N PHE A 53 14.78 5.89 -25.37
CA PHE A 53 13.49 5.37 -24.92
C PHE A 53 13.58 4.71 -23.53
N ALA A 54 14.61 3.91 -23.28
CA ALA A 54 14.84 3.28 -21.99
C ALA A 54 15.05 4.33 -20.88
N CYS A 55 15.85 5.37 -21.13
CA CYS A 55 16.01 6.47 -20.18
C CYS A 55 14.69 7.20 -19.89
N ALA A 56 13.90 7.48 -20.92
CA ALA A 56 12.61 8.14 -20.76
C ALA A 56 11.63 7.27 -19.94
N LEU A 57 11.59 5.95 -20.18
CA LEU A 57 10.79 5.02 -19.38
C LEU A 57 11.20 5.01 -17.91
N LEU A 58 12.50 4.99 -17.61
CA LEU A 58 12.99 5.02 -16.24
C LEU A 58 12.55 6.31 -15.51
N VAL A 59 12.66 7.46 -16.18
CA VAL A 59 12.22 8.73 -15.60
C VAL A 59 10.70 8.74 -15.37
N MET A 60 9.92 8.31 -16.36
CA MET A 60 8.45 8.23 -16.20
C MET A 60 8.03 7.26 -15.09
N SER A 61 8.72 6.10 -14.99
CA SER A 61 8.46 5.13 -13.92
C SER A 61 8.78 5.71 -12.54
N ALA A 62 9.87 6.48 -12.42
CA ALA A 62 10.23 7.12 -11.15
C ALA A 62 9.17 8.13 -10.71
N PHE A 63 8.70 9.01 -11.60
CA PHE A 63 7.63 9.94 -11.28
C PHE A 63 6.31 9.24 -10.95
N GLY A 64 5.91 8.22 -11.73
CA GLY A 64 4.71 7.44 -11.44
C GLY A 64 4.77 6.72 -10.09
N MET A 65 5.96 6.28 -9.67
CA MET A 65 6.14 5.67 -8.35
C MET A 65 5.96 6.71 -7.22
N VAL A 66 6.52 7.90 -7.38
CA VAL A 66 6.34 9.01 -6.40
C VAL A 66 4.87 9.39 -6.27
N ASP A 67 4.16 9.56 -7.40
CA ASP A 67 2.73 9.88 -7.38
C ASP A 67 1.92 8.78 -6.68
N SER A 68 2.23 7.51 -6.93
CA SER A 68 1.55 6.38 -6.28
C SER A 68 1.81 6.33 -4.77
N ILE A 69 3.02 6.64 -4.33
CA ILE A 69 3.36 6.68 -2.89
C ILE A 69 2.60 7.83 -2.22
N ASN A 70 2.62 9.02 -2.80
CA ASN A 70 1.90 10.18 -2.26
C ASN A 70 0.38 9.93 -2.17
N ASP A 71 -0.20 9.27 -3.17
CA ASP A 71 -1.63 8.93 -3.19
C ASP A 71 -2.00 7.92 -2.08
N VAL A 72 -1.14 6.94 -1.83
CA VAL A 72 -1.31 5.97 -0.73
C VAL A 72 -1.14 6.65 0.63
N GLU A 73 -0.15 7.54 0.76
CA GLU A 73 0.10 8.31 1.97
C GLU A 73 -1.07 9.24 2.29
N ASP A 74 -1.60 9.97 1.28
CA ASP A 74 -2.77 10.83 1.43
C ASP A 74 -4.01 10.03 1.89
N TRP A 75 -4.25 8.87 1.28
CA TRP A 75 -5.35 7.99 1.67
C TRP A 75 -5.20 7.52 3.13
N GLN A 76 -4.03 7.07 3.54
CA GLN A 76 -3.82 6.56 4.90
C GLN A 76 -3.89 7.65 5.96
N TYR A 77 -3.16 8.76 5.76
CA TYR A 77 -2.95 9.76 6.80
C TYR A 77 -3.91 10.95 6.77
N ASN A 78 -4.60 11.19 5.66
CA ASN A 78 -5.56 12.29 5.55
C ASN A 78 -7.02 11.82 5.46
N GLN A 79 -7.27 10.54 5.09
CA GLN A 79 -8.64 10.02 4.99
C GLN A 79 -8.94 8.99 6.09
N ILE A 80 -8.04 8.01 6.32
CA ILE A 80 -8.28 6.93 7.29
C ILE A 80 -7.90 7.38 8.69
N TYR A 81 -6.68 7.91 8.87
CA TYR A 81 -6.18 8.37 10.16
C TYR A 81 -6.51 9.84 10.39
N ASN A 82 -7.47 10.09 11.27
CA ASN A 82 -7.87 11.44 11.66
C ASN A 82 -7.34 11.77 13.07
N PHE A 83 -6.09 11.41 13.35
CA PHE A 83 -5.40 11.69 14.62
C PHE A 83 -4.01 12.24 14.36
N ASN A 84 -3.47 13.00 15.32
CA ASN A 84 -2.12 13.59 15.24
C ASN A 84 -1.10 12.83 16.08
N SER A 85 -1.56 12.12 17.12
CA SER A 85 -0.69 11.30 17.97
C SER A 85 -1.35 9.96 18.27
N LYS A 86 -0.53 8.91 18.26
CA LYS A 86 -0.87 7.54 18.62
C LYS A 86 -0.02 7.16 19.82
N LEU A 87 -0.66 7.00 20.97
CA LEU A 87 0.02 6.64 22.22
C LEU A 87 -0.05 5.12 22.39
N ILE A 88 1.08 4.45 22.46
CA ILE A 88 1.15 3.02 22.76
C ILE A 88 1.32 2.89 24.27
N LEU A 89 0.40 2.16 24.90
CA LEU A 89 0.36 2.01 26.34
C LEU A 89 1.28 0.87 26.81
N GLU A 90 1.69 0.91 28.06
CA GLU A 90 2.40 -0.19 28.72
C GLU A 90 1.42 -1.33 29.07
N GLU A 91 1.89 -2.57 29.08
CA GLU A 91 1.05 -3.75 29.37
C GLU A 91 0.43 -3.71 30.78
N ASN A 92 1.06 -3.00 31.71
CA ASN A 92 0.67 -2.91 33.12
C ASN A 92 0.00 -1.58 33.49
N ILE A 93 -0.51 -0.83 32.51
CA ILE A 93 -1.23 0.42 32.75
C ILE A 93 -2.46 0.15 33.63
N THR A 94 -2.68 1.03 34.60
CA THR A 94 -3.86 0.98 35.48
C THR A 94 -5.03 1.73 34.84
N ASP A 95 -6.25 1.35 35.20
CA ASP A 95 -7.46 2.03 34.71
C ASP A 95 -7.43 3.53 35.00
N SER A 96 -6.95 3.93 36.19
CA SER A 96 -6.84 5.34 36.56
C SER A 96 -5.81 6.12 35.71
N GLN A 97 -4.74 5.47 35.25
CA GLN A 97 -3.78 6.10 34.34
C GLN A 97 -4.35 6.21 32.94
N LEU A 98 -5.07 5.18 32.48
CA LEU A 98 -5.76 5.21 31.20
C LEU A 98 -6.82 6.33 31.17
N ASP A 99 -7.67 6.40 32.19
CA ASP A 99 -8.70 7.44 32.29
C ASP A 99 -8.07 8.85 32.28
N HIS A 100 -6.98 9.04 33.02
CA HIS A 100 -6.24 10.31 33.01
C HIS A 100 -5.72 10.68 31.63
N ILE A 101 -5.15 9.70 30.91
CA ILE A 101 -4.65 9.92 29.53
C ILE A 101 -5.80 10.28 28.58
N LEU A 102 -6.92 9.56 28.65
CA LEU A 102 -8.10 9.82 27.83
C LEU A 102 -8.70 11.21 28.11
N ASP A 103 -8.83 11.58 29.38
CA ASP A 103 -9.36 12.88 29.79
C ASP A 103 -8.45 14.04 29.36
N GLU A 104 -7.14 13.90 29.56
CA GLU A 104 -6.18 14.95 29.18
C GLU A 104 -6.03 15.09 27.67
N THR A 105 -6.03 13.99 26.94
CA THR A 105 -5.80 14.01 25.50
C THR A 105 -7.09 14.21 24.70
N GLY A 106 -8.26 13.96 25.32
CA GLY A 106 -9.55 13.88 24.61
C GLY A 106 -9.51 12.79 23.54
N GLY A 107 -8.69 11.77 23.75
CA GLY A 107 -8.46 10.69 22.80
C GLY A 107 -9.45 9.55 22.94
N GLU A 108 -9.34 8.58 22.06
CA GLU A 108 -10.13 7.35 22.03
C GLU A 108 -9.21 6.14 22.22
N GLY A 109 -9.60 5.22 23.09
CA GLY A 109 -8.89 3.98 23.33
C GLY A 109 -9.29 2.90 22.35
N ILE A 110 -8.30 2.27 21.72
CA ILE A 110 -8.48 1.10 20.86
C ILE A 110 -7.53 0.00 21.30
N ARG A 111 -7.73 -1.20 20.75
CA ARG A 111 -6.76 -2.28 20.87
C ARG A 111 -6.21 -2.65 19.51
N GLU A 112 -4.90 -2.67 19.38
CA GLU A 112 -4.22 -3.19 18.20
C GLU A 112 -3.27 -4.32 18.59
N GLU A 113 -3.35 -5.43 17.86
CA GLU A 113 -2.52 -6.60 18.08
C GLU A 113 -2.02 -7.17 16.75
N ALA A 114 -0.79 -7.68 16.75
CA ALA A 114 -0.32 -8.51 15.66
C ALA A 114 -0.99 -9.88 15.73
N ILE A 115 -1.55 -10.34 14.62
CA ILE A 115 -2.21 -11.65 14.53
C ILE A 115 -1.64 -12.51 13.40
N GLU A 116 -1.77 -13.81 13.55
CA GLU A 116 -1.59 -14.76 12.46
C GLU A 116 -2.97 -15.29 12.03
N LEU A 117 -3.28 -15.17 10.74
CA LEU A 117 -4.50 -15.67 10.12
C LEU A 117 -4.18 -16.93 9.32
N LYS A 118 -5.11 -17.89 9.34
CA LYS A 118 -4.99 -19.16 8.59
C LYS A 118 -6.31 -19.49 7.90
N TYR A 119 -6.22 -19.78 6.59
CA TYR A 119 -7.34 -20.26 5.79
C TYR A 119 -6.86 -21.25 4.73
N LYS A 120 -7.51 -22.42 4.61
CA LYS A 120 -7.18 -23.47 3.64
C LYS A 120 -5.68 -23.80 3.53
N GLY A 121 -4.97 -23.76 4.65
CA GLY A 121 -3.54 -24.06 4.71
C GLY A 121 -2.60 -22.86 4.46
N ILE A 122 -3.12 -21.73 3.99
CA ILE A 122 -2.37 -20.49 3.82
C ILE A 122 -2.34 -19.77 5.16
N LYS A 123 -1.16 -19.32 5.58
CA LYS A 123 -0.95 -18.51 6.78
C LYS A 123 -0.44 -17.13 6.40
N LYS A 124 -0.95 -16.10 7.04
CA LYS A 124 -0.51 -14.70 6.89
C LYS A 124 -0.53 -14.00 8.23
N THR A 125 0.41 -13.10 8.42
CA THR A 125 0.40 -12.14 9.53
C THR A 125 -0.40 -10.92 9.13
N GLY A 126 -1.09 -10.33 10.09
CA GLY A 126 -1.88 -9.12 9.92
C GLY A 126 -2.01 -8.38 11.24
N THR A 127 -2.83 -7.35 11.24
CA THR A 127 -3.18 -6.56 12.42
C THR A 127 -4.64 -6.83 12.78
N LEU A 128 -4.91 -7.04 14.05
CA LEU A 128 -6.25 -6.98 14.61
C LEU A 128 -6.44 -5.59 15.22
N THR A 129 -7.47 -4.88 14.80
CA THR A 129 -7.90 -3.64 15.41
C THR A 129 -9.26 -3.85 16.05
N VAL A 130 -9.34 -3.65 17.37
CA VAL A 130 -10.59 -3.75 18.13
C VAL A 130 -11.00 -2.35 18.53
N MET A 131 -12.09 -1.88 17.95
CA MET A 131 -12.60 -0.53 18.14
C MET A 131 -14.09 -0.46 17.82
N ASN A 132 -14.77 0.54 18.37
CA ASN A 132 -16.09 0.94 17.91
C ASN A 132 -15.96 1.85 16.67
N ASP A 133 -17.11 2.32 16.14
CA ASP A 133 -17.08 3.35 15.10
C ASP A 133 -16.40 4.61 15.66
N SER A 134 -15.32 5.02 15.03
CA SER A 134 -14.38 6.02 15.54
C SER A 134 -14.31 7.22 14.60
N GLU A 135 -14.18 8.43 15.15
CA GLU A 135 -13.85 9.61 14.37
C GLU A 135 -12.35 9.73 14.08
N TYR A 136 -11.51 9.04 14.85
CA TYR A 136 -10.06 9.08 14.73
C TYR A 136 -9.51 8.05 13.73
N TYR A 137 -10.21 6.92 13.57
CA TYR A 137 -9.82 5.85 12.67
C TYR A 137 -11.03 5.45 11.82
N LYS A 138 -11.04 5.90 10.58
CA LYS A 138 -12.12 5.62 9.63
C LYS A 138 -11.72 4.53 8.66
N VAL A 139 -12.66 3.73 8.23
CA VAL A 139 -12.44 2.72 7.18
C VAL A 139 -13.17 3.11 5.91
N THR A 140 -12.67 2.62 4.78
CA THR A 140 -13.23 2.92 3.47
C THR A 140 -13.61 1.65 2.71
N ASP A 141 -14.45 1.80 1.69
CA ASP A 141 -14.65 0.79 0.65
C ASP A 141 -13.52 0.83 -0.41
N ALA A 142 -13.61 -0.04 -1.39
CA ALA A 142 -12.66 -0.10 -2.51
C ALA A 142 -12.64 1.18 -3.38
N ASN A 143 -13.67 2.03 -3.29
CA ASN A 143 -13.76 3.31 -3.98
C ASN A 143 -13.34 4.49 -3.09
N ARG A 144 -12.79 4.21 -1.90
CA ARG A 144 -12.39 5.20 -0.89
C ARG A 144 -13.55 6.00 -0.28
N ASN A 145 -14.79 5.52 -0.36
CA ASN A 145 -15.88 6.11 0.41
C ASN A 145 -15.83 5.59 1.85
N TYR A 146 -16.12 6.46 2.81
CA TYR A 146 -16.23 6.05 4.20
C TYR A 146 -17.38 5.07 4.38
N ILE A 147 -17.13 4.03 5.15
CA ILE A 147 -18.11 3.02 5.54
C ILE A 147 -18.13 2.88 7.06
N SER A 148 -19.29 2.56 7.61
CA SER A 148 -19.45 2.12 9.00
C SER A 148 -19.55 0.61 9.01
N LEU A 149 -18.72 -0.04 9.83
CA LEU A 149 -18.71 -1.50 9.95
C LEU A 149 -19.87 -1.97 10.84
N ASP A 150 -20.36 -3.18 10.60
CA ASP A 150 -21.35 -3.81 11.47
C ASP A 150 -20.74 -4.02 12.88
N PRO A 151 -21.28 -3.40 13.94
CA PRO A 151 -20.75 -3.55 15.29
C PRO A 151 -20.81 -4.99 15.82
N LYS A 152 -21.58 -5.87 15.19
CA LYS A 152 -21.68 -7.31 15.53
C LYS A 152 -20.91 -8.20 14.57
N GLY A 153 -20.21 -7.60 13.61
CA GLY A 153 -19.49 -8.28 12.57
C GLY A 153 -17.99 -8.39 12.83
N VAL A 154 -17.34 -9.24 12.01
CA VAL A 154 -15.90 -9.29 11.88
C VAL A 154 -15.56 -8.89 10.45
N ALA A 155 -14.93 -7.74 10.30
CA ALA A 155 -14.50 -7.23 9.01
C ALA A 155 -13.07 -7.66 8.71
N ILE A 156 -12.79 -7.98 7.43
CA ILE A 156 -11.43 -8.27 6.94
C ILE A 156 -11.04 -7.28 5.86
N SER A 157 -9.77 -6.88 5.83
CA SER A 157 -9.31 -6.02 4.74
C SER A 157 -9.35 -6.74 3.40
N ASP A 158 -9.77 -6.03 2.34
CA ASP A 158 -9.91 -6.56 0.97
C ASP A 158 -8.64 -7.28 0.50
N LYS A 159 -7.48 -6.67 0.75
CA LYS A 159 -6.20 -7.26 0.36
C LYS A 159 -5.87 -8.55 1.12
N MET A 160 -6.18 -8.62 2.41
CA MET A 160 -5.99 -9.84 3.19
C MET A 160 -6.96 -10.93 2.74
N ALA A 161 -8.21 -10.58 2.48
CA ALA A 161 -9.22 -11.50 1.94
C ALA A 161 -8.78 -12.07 0.58
N GLU A 162 -8.29 -11.21 -0.34
CA GLU A 162 -7.76 -11.61 -1.64
C GLU A 162 -6.61 -12.61 -1.51
N VAL A 163 -5.60 -12.29 -0.67
CA VAL A 163 -4.40 -13.11 -0.50
C VAL A 163 -4.70 -14.47 0.14
N LEU A 164 -5.67 -14.54 1.06
CA LEU A 164 -6.13 -15.78 1.68
C LEU A 164 -7.15 -16.53 0.81
N GLY A 165 -7.79 -15.86 -0.15
CA GLY A 165 -8.89 -16.40 -0.95
C GLY A 165 -10.19 -16.54 -0.15
N LEU A 166 -10.42 -15.63 0.81
CA LEU A 166 -11.60 -15.54 1.66
C LEU A 166 -12.70 -14.72 0.98
N LYS A 167 -13.93 -15.06 1.32
CA LYS A 167 -15.14 -14.29 0.97
C LYS A 167 -15.98 -14.03 2.21
N VAL A 168 -16.84 -13.04 2.14
CA VAL A 168 -17.88 -12.82 3.15
C VAL A 168 -18.69 -14.10 3.34
N GLY A 169 -18.90 -14.50 4.59
CA GLY A 169 -19.50 -15.77 5.02
C GLY A 169 -18.51 -16.92 5.26
N ASP A 170 -17.24 -16.78 4.87
CA ASP A 170 -16.21 -17.78 5.17
C ASP A 170 -15.72 -17.63 6.61
N LYS A 171 -15.28 -18.75 7.22
CA LYS A 171 -14.65 -18.75 8.54
C LYS A 171 -13.13 -18.72 8.41
N VAL A 172 -12.51 -17.72 9.02
CA VAL A 172 -11.06 -17.60 9.15
C VAL A 172 -10.63 -18.01 10.55
N ARG A 173 -9.50 -18.69 10.64
CA ARG A 173 -8.86 -19.03 11.91
C ARG A 173 -7.73 -18.06 12.18
N TRP A 174 -7.69 -17.49 13.38
CA TRP A 174 -6.66 -16.52 13.77
C TRP A 174 -6.24 -16.69 15.24
N HIS A 175 -5.11 -16.13 15.61
CA HIS A 175 -4.67 -15.95 17.00
C HIS A 175 -3.79 -14.71 17.12
N VAL A 176 -3.74 -14.14 18.32
CA VAL A 176 -2.82 -13.05 18.65
C VAL A 176 -1.38 -13.59 18.71
N ALA A 177 -0.43 -12.84 18.18
CA ALA A 177 0.97 -13.23 18.20
C ALA A 177 1.45 -13.47 19.65
N GLY A 178 2.11 -14.60 19.86
CA GLY A 178 2.52 -15.05 21.21
C GLY A 178 1.47 -15.83 21.99
N ASN A 179 0.20 -15.83 21.58
CA ASN A 179 -0.85 -16.66 22.18
C ASN A 179 -1.13 -17.90 21.30
N PRO A 180 -0.96 -19.14 21.79
CA PRO A 180 -1.13 -20.34 20.96
C PRO A 180 -2.59 -20.70 20.67
N LYS A 181 -3.56 -19.99 21.27
CA LYS A 181 -4.98 -20.33 21.15
C LYS A 181 -5.61 -19.75 19.90
N TRP A 182 -5.95 -20.64 18.97
CA TRP A 182 -6.61 -20.28 17.72
C TRP A 182 -8.11 -20.12 17.90
N ILE A 183 -8.67 -19.08 17.27
CA ILE A 183 -10.09 -18.77 17.22
C ILE A 183 -10.58 -18.85 15.79
N ASP A 184 -11.81 -19.31 15.59
CA ASP A 184 -12.51 -19.29 14.30
C ASP A 184 -13.54 -18.15 14.32
N SER A 185 -13.49 -17.25 13.35
CA SER A 185 -14.45 -16.15 13.19
C SER A 185 -15.02 -16.15 11.77
N GLU A 186 -16.31 -15.88 11.66
CA GLU A 186 -16.99 -15.71 10.37
C GLU A 186 -16.79 -14.26 9.89
N ILE A 187 -16.35 -14.12 8.64
CA ILE A 187 -16.19 -12.79 8.03
C ILE A 187 -17.55 -12.29 7.56
N THR A 188 -17.98 -11.17 8.09
CA THR A 188 -19.28 -10.55 7.78
C THR A 188 -19.18 -9.51 6.67
N GLU A 189 -18.05 -8.84 6.56
CA GLU A 189 -17.85 -7.76 5.60
C GLU A 189 -16.37 -7.54 5.27
N THR A 190 -16.10 -6.71 4.26
CA THR A 190 -14.75 -6.31 3.87
C THR A 190 -14.59 -4.80 3.92
N TYR A 191 -13.34 -4.35 4.14
CA TYR A 191 -12.98 -2.92 4.12
C TYR A 191 -11.65 -2.73 3.37
N SER A 192 -11.43 -1.52 2.87
CA SER A 192 -10.20 -1.16 2.15
C SER A 192 -9.33 -0.22 2.96
N ILE A 193 -8.06 -0.57 3.08
CA ILE A 193 -7.03 0.21 3.78
C ILE A 193 -5.67 -0.05 3.13
N PRO A 194 -4.78 0.95 2.95
CA PRO A 194 -3.48 0.70 2.35
C PRO A 194 -2.50 -0.03 3.27
N PHE A 195 -2.48 0.28 4.57
CA PHE A 195 -1.62 -0.36 5.56
C PHE A 195 -2.43 -0.97 6.70
N GLY A 196 -1.80 -1.85 7.51
CA GLY A 196 -2.47 -2.48 8.65
C GLY A 196 -3.49 -3.54 8.23
N GLN A 197 -3.19 -4.30 7.19
CA GLN A 197 -4.08 -5.35 6.67
C GLN A 197 -4.41 -6.40 7.75
N GLY A 198 -5.69 -6.72 7.92
CA GLY A 198 -6.09 -7.74 8.90
C GLY A 198 -7.56 -7.73 9.22
N LEU A 199 -7.90 -7.80 10.51
CA LEU A 199 -9.27 -7.85 11.01
C LEU A 199 -9.63 -6.59 11.79
N ILE A 200 -10.89 -6.17 11.69
CA ILE A 200 -11.50 -5.16 12.56
C ILE A 200 -12.78 -5.75 13.16
N MET A 201 -13.00 -5.52 14.43
CA MET A 201 -14.22 -5.90 15.16
C MET A 201 -14.45 -4.98 16.36
N SER A 202 -15.67 -4.99 16.90
CA SER A 202 -15.97 -4.25 18.13
C SER A 202 -15.42 -4.94 19.37
N PRO A 203 -15.26 -4.23 20.50
CA PRO A 203 -14.89 -4.83 21.79
C PRO A 203 -15.83 -5.96 22.21
N GLU A 204 -17.13 -5.80 22.00
CA GLU A 204 -18.15 -6.78 22.35
C GLU A 204 -17.97 -8.08 21.56
N VAL A 205 -17.73 -7.98 20.26
CA VAL A 205 -17.48 -9.14 19.40
C VAL A 205 -16.15 -9.80 19.76
N PHE A 206 -15.12 -9.01 20.08
CA PHE A 206 -13.83 -9.53 20.50
C PHE A 206 -13.94 -10.37 21.78
N ASP A 207 -14.64 -9.88 22.80
CA ASP A 207 -14.88 -10.60 24.07
C ASP A 207 -15.76 -11.84 23.85
N GLU A 208 -16.82 -11.74 23.05
CA GLU A 208 -17.71 -12.87 22.73
C GLU A 208 -16.94 -14.01 22.02
N ILE A 209 -16.16 -13.69 20.99
CA ILE A 209 -15.40 -14.66 20.20
C ILE A 209 -14.19 -15.18 20.98
N GLY A 210 -13.54 -14.30 21.74
CA GLY A 210 -12.35 -14.60 22.54
C GLY A 210 -12.65 -15.50 23.73
N GLY A 211 -13.81 -15.36 24.33
CA GLY A 211 -14.23 -16.09 25.53
C GLY A 211 -13.17 -15.94 26.63
N ASP A 212 -12.91 -17.05 27.34
CA ASP A 212 -11.89 -17.06 28.42
C ASP A 212 -10.44 -16.88 27.95
N ASN A 213 -10.20 -16.80 26.65
CA ASN A 213 -8.84 -16.75 26.10
C ASN A 213 -8.35 -15.32 25.81
N TYR A 214 -9.27 -14.41 25.55
CA TYR A 214 -8.98 -13.05 25.19
C TYR A 214 -9.98 -12.12 25.87
N ASN A 215 -9.50 -11.16 26.63
CA ASN A 215 -10.31 -10.09 27.21
C ASN A 215 -9.89 -8.76 26.59
N TYR A 216 -10.87 -7.92 26.27
CA TYR A 216 -10.59 -6.59 25.76
C TYR A 216 -9.86 -5.75 26.82
N SER A 217 -8.83 -5.08 26.38
CA SER A 217 -8.15 -4.01 27.12
C SER A 217 -7.54 -3.05 26.11
N THR A 218 -7.68 -1.76 26.38
CA THR A 218 -7.06 -0.72 25.55
C THR A 218 -5.52 -0.80 25.66
N ASN A 219 -4.86 -0.81 24.53
CA ASN A 219 -3.40 -0.73 24.48
C ASN A 219 -2.88 0.42 23.59
N VAL A 220 -3.79 1.14 22.92
CA VAL A 220 -3.48 2.30 22.09
C VAL A 220 -4.49 3.40 22.33
N VAL A 221 -4.04 4.65 22.41
CA VAL A 221 -4.89 5.83 22.46
C VAL A 221 -4.60 6.70 21.24
N LEU A 222 -5.66 7.05 20.51
CA LEU A 222 -5.61 7.95 19.35
C LEU A 222 -6.11 9.32 19.76
N THR A 223 -5.43 10.40 19.37
CA THR A 223 -5.83 11.76 19.71
C THR A 223 -5.45 12.78 18.64
N GLN A 224 -6.26 13.83 18.49
CA GLN A 224 -5.94 14.99 17.66
C GLN A 224 -4.93 15.95 18.32
N LYS A 225 -4.64 15.79 19.61
CA LYS A 225 -3.57 16.58 20.22
C LYS A 225 -2.20 16.14 19.73
N ASN A 226 -1.33 17.12 19.45
CA ASN A 226 0.09 16.84 19.25
C ASN A 226 0.75 16.61 20.61
N VAL A 227 0.83 15.36 21.03
CA VAL A 227 1.44 14.96 22.28
C VAL A 227 2.96 14.93 22.10
N LYS A 228 3.69 15.72 22.94
CA LYS A 228 5.15 15.81 22.93
C LYS A 228 5.77 15.37 24.25
N GLU A 229 4.95 15.20 25.26
CA GLU A 229 5.37 14.81 26.61
C GLU A 229 4.98 13.37 26.88
N ASN A 230 5.86 12.64 27.56
CA ASN A 230 5.55 11.26 27.96
C ASN A 230 4.60 11.27 29.16
N TYR A 231 3.47 10.60 29.00
CA TYR A 231 2.57 10.28 30.10
C TYR A 231 3.05 9.02 30.83
N THR A 232 2.80 8.95 32.15
CA THR A 232 3.04 7.71 32.91
C THR A 232 2.15 6.59 32.40
N GLY A 233 2.72 5.45 32.01
CA GLY A 233 1.99 4.33 31.40
C GLY A 233 1.96 4.35 29.86
N VAL A 234 2.70 5.28 29.22
CA VAL A 234 2.89 5.32 27.77
C VAL A 234 4.29 4.86 27.45
N SER A 235 4.41 3.85 26.58
CA SER A 235 5.70 3.29 26.14
C SER A 235 6.28 4.04 24.95
N SER A 236 5.44 4.55 24.04
CA SER A 236 5.85 5.35 22.87
C SER A 236 4.72 6.20 22.31
N ILE A 237 5.09 7.25 21.57
CA ILE A 237 4.20 8.20 20.91
C ILE A 237 4.50 8.21 19.42
#